data_89e8b5a6b8a47228d021a33afbf4fd44
#
_entry.id   89e8b5a6b8a47228d021a33afbf4fd44
#
_cell.length_a   1.000
_cell.length_b   1.000
_cell.length_c   1.000
_cell.angle_alpha   90.00
_cell.angle_beta   90.00
_cell.angle_gamma   90.00
#
_symmetry.space_group_name_H-M   'P 1'
#
loop_
_entity.id
_entity.type
_entity.pdbx_description
1 polymer ?
#
loop_
_entity_poly.entity_id
_entity_poly.type
_entity_poly.pdbx_seq_one_letter_code
_entity_poly.pdbx_strand_id
1 'polypeptide(L)'
;MRAIPHKVVVLMGLDSADFPRPSRRPGFHLLEQQRRLGDPRSSDQDRYVLLEALMSARRHLLISWCGRLERTGEPQPPAAPVEQWLAVLQEQLQRAGSSTEGLLITPAANPLSRENFRPEAPLSCDRRQLEARRCLDRAPVSDQVQGLAWASLWQQDLNDVDDEVEAEGRDRDDLALDPEALLAWMQQPQKAWLQARGLRPGEGIEAVEDLEALELEGLQRYLLLNHELEEQFILGSAPDWTTSLAGQGVLPAGAGAALEQEELQQRWQALQRQLASLGPCRREVPVLAGLPMPLLYAGDTQVVVQPGMLTAAAVMRGWLQHLLLCAEGLAPAAGSAVVARSTRVAGAEVHLRWSALPTAEAEHQLQQLARLAQQGLERCWPVPPKSGWQMVAKDRRKPGEGPQDFRKTWQDEGATPVMQLCFGTEIAAEQLMDEAGFQEGCQLLYGPLLAQLR
;
A
#
# COMPACT_ATOMS: atom_id res chain seq x y z
N MET A 1 -14.56 16.88 36.84
CA MET A 1 -13.26 16.24 37.26
C MET A 1 -12.25 17.35 37.39
N ARG A 2 -11.59 17.51 38.49
CA ARG A 2 -10.51 18.48 38.63
C ARG A 2 -9.26 17.88 37.99
N ALA A 3 -8.52 18.68 37.21
CA ALA A 3 -7.28 18.25 36.61
C ALA A 3 -6.24 17.96 37.71
N ILE A 4 -5.63 16.77 37.65
CA ILE A 4 -4.57 16.38 38.57
C ILE A 4 -3.27 17.10 38.14
N PRO A 5 -2.50 17.70 39.07
CA PRO A 5 -1.26 18.34 38.73
C PRO A 5 -0.21 17.37 38.19
N HIS A 6 0.35 17.66 37.02
CA HIS A 6 1.41 16.88 36.37
C HIS A 6 2.68 17.71 36.16
N LYS A 7 3.83 17.05 36.14
CA LYS A 7 5.10 17.73 35.82
C LYS A 7 5.13 18.21 34.38
N VAL A 8 4.60 17.42 33.47
CA VAL A 8 4.52 17.72 32.05
C VAL A 8 3.08 17.52 31.60
N VAL A 9 2.52 18.49 30.89
CA VAL A 9 1.21 18.43 30.26
C VAL A 9 1.40 18.67 28.77
N VAL A 10 0.84 17.80 27.95
CA VAL A 10 0.87 17.91 26.48
C VAL A 10 -0.58 17.98 26.00
N LEU A 11 -0.92 19.07 25.33
CA LEU A 11 -2.22 19.31 24.71
C LEU A 11 -2.05 19.26 23.21
N MET A 12 -2.70 18.32 22.56
CA MET A 12 -2.56 18.05 21.13
C MET A 12 -3.85 18.38 20.38
N GLY A 13 -3.70 18.83 19.11
CA GLY A 13 -4.84 19.07 18.24
C GLY A 13 -5.70 20.27 18.62
N LEU A 14 -5.09 21.36 19.10
CA LEU A 14 -5.82 22.58 19.40
C LEU A 14 -5.95 23.46 18.14
N ASP A 15 -6.63 22.89 17.14
CA ASP A 15 -6.86 23.48 15.83
C ASP A 15 -8.02 24.47 15.86
N SER A 16 -7.96 25.53 15.04
CA SER A 16 -8.99 26.58 15.02
C SER A 16 -10.37 26.08 14.58
N ALA A 17 -10.41 25.00 13.78
CA ALA A 17 -11.66 24.43 13.30
C ALA A 17 -12.35 23.51 14.34
N ASP A 18 -11.57 22.90 15.25
CA ASP A 18 -12.03 21.84 16.13
C ASP A 18 -12.18 22.27 17.60
N PHE A 19 -11.46 23.32 17.99
CA PHE A 19 -11.48 23.81 19.36
C PHE A 19 -11.68 25.32 19.44
N PRO A 20 -12.59 25.85 20.30
CA PRO A 20 -13.62 25.11 21.05
C PRO A 20 -14.60 24.39 20.11
N ARG A 21 -15.15 23.26 20.56
CA ARG A 21 -16.08 22.47 19.77
C ARG A 21 -17.21 23.33 19.20
N PRO A 22 -17.46 23.29 17.89
CA PRO A 22 -18.57 24.02 17.29
C PRO A 22 -19.90 23.52 17.86
N SER A 23 -20.82 24.44 18.18
CA SER A 23 -22.14 24.08 18.66
C SER A 23 -23.00 23.54 17.50
N ARG A 24 -22.89 22.24 17.23
CA ARG A 24 -23.76 21.55 16.26
C ARG A 24 -25.10 21.16 16.91
N ARG A 25 -25.97 22.12 17.09
CA ARG A 25 -27.32 21.86 17.63
C ARG A 25 -28.36 21.90 16.53
N PRO A 26 -29.38 21.01 16.55
CA PRO A 26 -30.49 21.09 15.61
C PRO A 26 -31.21 22.45 15.73
N GLY A 27 -31.73 23.00 14.64
CA GLY A 27 -32.37 24.31 14.60
C GLY A 27 -33.63 24.43 15.50
N PHE A 28 -34.17 23.33 16.01
CA PHE A 28 -35.29 23.30 16.97
C PHE A 28 -34.86 23.32 18.44
N HIS A 29 -33.55 23.53 18.72
CA HIS A 29 -33.05 23.48 20.09
C HIS A 29 -33.43 24.75 20.86
N LEU A 30 -34.35 24.63 21.84
CA LEU A 30 -34.93 25.74 22.58
C LEU A 30 -33.90 26.64 23.31
N LEU A 31 -32.79 26.09 23.77
CA LEU A 31 -31.72 26.84 24.42
C LEU A 31 -31.01 27.83 23.47
N GLU A 32 -31.18 27.72 22.17
CA GLU A 32 -30.67 28.70 21.21
C GLU A 32 -31.66 29.80 20.90
N GLN A 33 -32.97 29.47 20.96
CA GLN A 33 -34.06 30.43 20.74
C GLN A 33 -34.27 31.36 21.92
N GLN A 34 -34.18 30.83 23.15
CA GLN A 34 -34.39 31.62 24.39
C GLN A 34 -33.31 31.29 25.41
N ARG A 35 -32.14 31.85 25.22
CA ARG A 35 -31.00 31.63 26.10
C ARG A 35 -31.13 32.42 27.39
N ARG A 36 -30.81 31.78 28.52
CA ARG A 36 -30.79 32.40 29.86
C ARG A 36 -29.37 32.38 30.42
N LEU A 37 -29.12 33.27 31.38
CA LEU A 37 -27.89 33.28 32.13
C LEU A 37 -27.75 31.96 32.90
N GLY A 38 -26.61 31.26 32.70
CA GLY A 38 -26.34 29.94 33.29
C GLY A 38 -26.61 28.74 32.37
N ASP A 39 -27.19 28.95 31.19
CA ASP A 39 -27.35 27.88 30.21
C ASP A 39 -25.96 27.38 29.71
N PRO A 40 -25.75 26.06 29.63
CA PRO A 40 -24.45 25.49 29.24
C PRO A 40 -24.09 25.81 27.79
N ARG A 41 -22.88 26.27 27.57
CA ARG A 41 -22.24 26.41 26.25
C ARG A 41 -21.06 25.46 26.17
N SER A 42 -20.98 24.65 25.10
CA SER A 42 -19.86 23.77 24.88
C SER A 42 -18.55 24.54 24.78
N SER A 43 -18.54 25.68 24.08
CA SER A 43 -17.38 26.54 23.94
C SER A 43 -16.85 27.11 25.27
N ASP A 44 -17.75 27.47 26.19
CA ASP A 44 -17.36 28.00 27.51
C ASP A 44 -16.84 26.86 28.41
N GLN A 45 -17.42 25.68 28.30
CA GLN A 45 -16.93 24.48 28.98
C GLN A 45 -15.55 24.08 28.48
N ASP A 46 -15.33 24.10 27.17
CA ASP A 46 -14.04 23.79 26.56
C ASP A 46 -12.94 24.78 26.99
N ARG A 47 -13.26 26.07 27.00
CA ARG A 47 -12.32 27.11 27.54
C ARG A 47 -12.01 26.88 28.99
N TYR A 48 -12.98 26.47 29.79
CA TYR A 48 -12.76 26.17 31.21
C TYR A 48 -11.87 24.93 31.38
N VAL A 49 -12.11 23.87 30.61
CA VAL A 49 -11.27 22.66 30.61
C VAL A 49 -9.83 22.98 30.16
N LEU A 50 -9.66 23.83 29.14
CA LEU A 50 -8.33 24.31 28.74
C LEU A 50 -7.65 25.04 29.89
N LEU A 51 -8.34 25.97 30.57
CA LEU A 51 -7.78 26.68 31.70
C LEU A 51 -7.36 25.74 32.83
N GLU A 52 -8.17 24.74 33.17
CA GLU A 52 -7.80 23.73 34.17
C GLU A 52 -6.57 22.94 33.75
N ALA A 53 -6.46 22.57 32.47
CA ALA A 53 -5.29 21.87 31.93
C ALA A 53 -4.02 22.72 32.01
N LEU A 54 -4.11 24.00 31.62
CA LEU A 54 -2.99 24.96 31.74
C LEU A 54 -2.52 25.09 33.18
N MET A 55 -3.46 25.22 34.14
CA MET A 55 -3.13 25.35 35.56
C MET A 55 -2.60 24.04 36.18
N SER A 56 -2.83 22.91 35.58
CA SER A 56 -2.35 21.62 36.07
C SER A 56 -0.88 21.37 35.76
N ALA A 57 -0.31 22.06 34.80
CA ALA A 57 1.10 21.90 34.40
C ALA A 57 2.02 22.52 35.47
N ARG A 58 3.02 21.75 35.95
CA ARG A 58 3.95 22.19 37.02
C ARG A 58 5.31 22.58 36.50
N ARG A 59 5.79 22.02 35.41
CA ARG A 59 7.12 22.29 34.87
C ARG A 59 7.12 22.64 33.40
N HIS A 60 6.43 21.80 32.59
CA HIS A 60 6.39 21.93 31.14
C HIS A 60 4.96 21.82 30.63
N LEU A 61 4.63 22.72 29.74
CA LEU A 61 3.39 22.72 29.00
C LEU A 61 3.73 22.76 27.50
N LEU A 62 3.27 21.76 26.76
CA LEU A 62 3.40 21.71 25.31
C LEU A 62 2.00 21.77 24.70
N ILE A 63 1.83 22.64 23.74
CA ILE A 63 0.59 22.78 22.98
C ILE A 63 0.92 22.60 21.50
N SER A 64 0.17 21.75 20.80
CA SER A 64 0.35 21.55 19.37
C SER A 64 -0.96 21.73 18.59
N TRP A 65 -0.83 22.23 17.38
CA TRP A 65 -1.91 22.35 16.41
C TRP A 65 -1.37 22.18 14.99
N CYS A 66 -2.23 21.93 14.01
CA CYS A 66 -1.89 21.89 12.60
C CYS A 66 -1.68 23.32 12.09
N GLY A 67 -0.44 23.78 12.03
CA GLY A 67 -0.08 25.14 11.64
C GLY A 67 -0.22 25.42 10.14
N ARG A 68 -0.60 24.43 9.32
CA ARG A 68 -0.80 24.56 7.87
C ARG A 68 -1.92 23.66 7.39
N LEU A 69 -2.68 24.14 6.39
CA LEU A 69 -3.61 23.29 5.66
C LEU A 69 -2.84 22.22 4.88
N GLU A 70 -3.25 20.97 5.03
CA GLU A 70 -2.58 19.82 4.43
C GLU A 70 -2.57 19.89 2.90
N ARG A 71 -3.67 20.37 2.28
CA ARG A 71 -3.83 20.43 0.83
C ARG A 71 -3.14 21.63 0.18
N THR A 72 -3.18 22.82 0.79
CA THR A 72 -2.70 24.06 0.17
C THR A 72 -1.40 24.56 0.78
N GLY A 73 -1.00 24.06 1.95
CA GLY A 73 0.15 24.55 2.71
C GLY A 73 -0.07 25.93 3.34
N GLU A 74 -1.29 26.48 3.25
CA GLU A 74 -1.62 27.80 3.84
C GLU A 74 -1.49 27.76 5.37
N PRO A 75 -0.95 28.84 5.98
CA PRO A 75 -0.81 28.89 7.43
C PRO A 75 -2.17 28.89 8.12
N GLN A 76 -2.29 28.09 9.17
CA GLN A 76 -3.48 27.99 10.01
C GLN A 76 -3.17 28.49 11.42
N PRO A 77 -4.02 29.34 12.00
CA PRO A 77 -3.87 29.79 13.36
C PRO A 77 -4.22 28.66 14.35
N PRO A 78 -3.70 28.69 15.58
CA PRO A 78 -4.19 27.84 16.66
C PRO A 78 -5.65 28.16 17.01
N ALA A 79 -6.24 27.32 17.84
CA ALA A 79 -7.54 27.62 18.44
C ALA A 79 -7.56 29.00 19.10
N ALA A 80 -8.62 29.79 18.93
CA ALA A 80 -8.72 31.15 19.41
C ALA A 80 -8.37 31.34 20.91
N PRO A 81 -8.76 30.45 21.86
CA PRO A 81 -8.31 30.56 23.25
C PRO A 81 -6.81 30.39 23.43
N VAL A 82 -6.15 29.56 22.61
CA VAL A 82 -4.69 29.37 22.64
C VAL A 82 -3.98 30.60 22.10
N GLU A 83 -4.47 31.17 21.01
CA GLU A 83 -3.92 32.39 20.43
C GLU A 83 -3.99 33.58 21.42
N GLN A 84 -5.15 33.75 22.06
CA GLN A 84 -5.35 34.77 23.09
C GLN A 84 -4.38 34.61 24.27
N TRP A 85 -4.21 33.38 24.75
CA TRP A 85 -3.28 33.07 25.85
C TRP A 85 -1.83 33.30 25.43
N LEU A 86 -1.46 32.89 24.23
CA LEU A 86 -0.13 33.07 23.67
C LEU A 86 0.24 34.59 23.57
N ALA A 87 -0.70 35.41 23.10
CA ALA A 87 -0.51 36.86 23.01
C ALA A 87 -0.27 37.48 24.38
N VAL A 88 -1.03 37.09 25.41
CA VAL A 88 -0.84 37.55 26.80
C VAL A 88 0.53 37.12 27.34
N LEU A 89 0.94 35.88 27.08
CA LEU A 89 2.24 35.36 27.50
C LEU A 89 3.38 36.10 26.83
N GLN A 90 3.30 36.37 25.54
CA GLN A 90 4.29 37.15 24.81
C GLN A 90 4.43 38.56 25.35
N GLU A 91 3.30 39.22 25.65
CA GLU A 91 3.30 40.56 26.26
C GLU A 91 3.96 40.57 27.65
N GLN A 92 3.63 39.55 28.47
CA GLN A 92 4.23 39.43 29.82
C GLN A 92 5.76 39.19 29.76
N LEU A 93 6.23 38.32 28.83
CA LEU A 93 7.66 38.08 28.64
C LEU A 93 8.39 39.33 28.16
N GLN A 94 7.81 40.10 27.24
CA GLN A 94 8.35 41.34 26.75
C GLN A 94 8.45 42.38 27.89
N ARG A 95 7.42 42.53 28.72
CA ARG A 95 7.44 43.41 29.90
C ARG A 95 8.49 43.00 30.92
N ALA A 96 8.76 41.71 31.04
CA ALA A 96 9.80 41.16 31.90
C ALA A 96 11.21 41.24 31.30
N GLY A 97 11.36 41.78 30.09
CA GLY A 97 12.64 41.81 29.37
C GLY A 97 13.18 40.43 28.96
N SER A 98 12.31 39.43 28.94
CA SER A 98 12.64 38.05 28.53
C SER A 98 12.42 37.85 27.04
N SER A 99 13.26 36.99 26.43
CA SER A 99 13.10 36.64 25.02
C SER A 99 11.83 35.79 24.81
N THR A 100 11.12 36.07 23.71
CA THR A 100 10.03 35.24 23.22
C THR A 100 10.52 34.22 22.19
N GLU A 101 11.80 34.20 21.87
CA GLU A 101 12.41 33.25 20.94
C GLU A 101 12.32 31.83 21.49
N GLY A 102 11.91 30.89 20.64
CA GLY A 102 11.69 29.49 21.03
C GLY A 102 10.33 29.19 21.70
N LEU A 103 9.50 30.22 21.96
CA LEU A 103 8.15 29.99 22.48
C LEU A 103 7.25 29.28 21.45
N LEU A 104 7.41 29.65 20.18
CA LEU A 104 6.73 29.00 19.05
C LEU A 104 7.76 28.23 18.24
N ILE A 105 7.52 26.92 18.11
CA ILE A 105 8.37 26.02 17.34
C ILE A 105 7.59 25.55 16.13
N THR A 106 8.11 25.81 14.94
CA THR A 106 7.50 25.36 13.68
C THR A 106 8.46 24.40 12.99
N PRO A 107 8.20 23.09 13.04
CA PRO A 107 8.99 22.12 12.29
C PRO A 107 8.88 22.38 10.78
N ALA A 108 9.92 22.02 10.03
CA ALA A 108 9.85 22.09 8.58
C ALA A 108 8.78 21.11 8.06
N ALA A 109 8.00 21.55 7.07
CA ALA A 109 6.90 20.74 6.51
C ALA A 109 7.39 19.43 5.88
N ASN A 110 8.59 19.43 5.27
CA ASN A 110 9.21 18.21 4.80
C ASN A 110 9.82 17.44 5.99
N PRO A 111 9.33 16.23 6.32
CA PRO A 111 9.84 15.44 7.45
C PRO A 111 11.35 15.14 7.35
N LEU A 112 11.90 15.11 6.13
CA LEU A 112 13.32 14.87 5.88
C LEU A 112 14.15 16.15 5.79
N SER A 113 13.60 17.33 6.12
CA SER A 113 14.38 18.56 6.15
C SER A 113 15.48 18.49 7.20
N ARG A 114 16.68 18.98 6.86
CA ARG A 114 17.82 19.11 7.79
C ARG A 114 17.46 19.89 9.04
N GLU A 115 16.54 20.83 8.91
CA GLU A 115 16.11 21.69 10.01
C GLU A 115 15.48 20.92 11.17
N ASN A 116 14.83 19.79 10.85
CA ASN A 116 14.19 18.94 11.86
C ASN A 116 15.20 18.11 12.68
N PHE A 117 16.45 17.99 12.20
CA PHE A 117 17.48 17.12 12.80
C PHE A 117 18.76 17.89 13.20
N ARG A 118 18.63 19.17 13.55
CA ARG A 118 19.78 19.95 14.01
C ARG A 118 20.34 19.36 15.32
N PRO A 119 21.66 19.11 15.43
CA PRO A 119 22.23 18.46 16.61
C PRO A 119 21.96 19.21 17.92
N GLU A 120 21.95 20.54 17.88
CA GLU A 120 21.79 21.41 19.07
C GLU A 120 20.32 21.46 19.54
N ALA A 121 19.36 21.31 18.65
CA ALA A 121 17.94 21.40 18.94
C ALA A 121 17.12 20.55 17.95
N PRO A 122 17.11 19.23 18.09
CA PRO A 122 16.34 18.35 17.21
C PRO A 122 14.84 18.57 17.43
N LEU A 123 14.09 18.76 16.33
CA LEU A 123 12.64 18.91 16.35
C LEU A 123 11.91 17.59 16.07
N SER A 124 12.60 16.62 15.47
CA SER A 124 12.11 15.27 15.24
C SER A 124 12.93 14.27 16.05
N CYS A 125 12.25 13.32 16.69
CA CYS A 125 12.84 12.16 17.35
C CYS A 125 12.63 10.86 16.54
N ASP A 126 12.13 10.94 15.32
CA ASP A 126 11.94 9.78 14.46
C ASP A 126 13.28 9.30 13.89
N ARG A 127 13.74 8.16 14.40
CA ARG A 127 15.02 7.55 14.02
C ARG A 127 15.05 7.18 12.53
N ARG A 128 13.95 6.70 11.97
CA ARG A 128 13.87 6.30 10.56
C ARG A 128 14.04 7.49 9.63
N GLN A 129 13.38 8.60 9.94
CA GLN A 129 13.52 9.84 9.19
C GLN A 129 14.95 10.41 9.30
N LEU A 130 15.58 10.31 10.48
CA LEU A 130 16.97 10.70 10.68
C LEU A 130 17.93 9.86 9.82
N GLU A 131 17.73 8.55 9.79
CA GLU A 131 18.53 7.63 8.97
C GLU A 131 18.35 7.91 7.48
N ALA A 132 17.10 8.10 7.03
CA ALA A 132 16.82 8.52 5.66
C ALA A 132 17.49 9.86 5.32
N ARG A 133 17.46 10.84 6.22
CA ARG A 133 18.16 12.12 6.03
C ARG A 133 19.69 11.94 5.94
N ARG A 134 20.27 11.11 6.78
CA ARG A 134 21.71 10.77 6.73
C ARG A 134 22.09 10.11 5.39
N CYS A 135 21.25 9.23 4.88
CA CYS A 135 21.46 8.64 3.55
C CYS A 135 21.46 9.70 2.45
N LEU A 136 20.50 10.63 2.49
CA LEU A 136 20.45 11.74 1.53
C LEU A 136 21.65 12.68 1.64
N ASP A 137 22.19 12.90 2.85
CA ASP A 137 23.37 13.73 3.05
C ASP A 137 24.68 13.07 2.59
N ARG A 138 24.72 11.73 2.56
CA ARG A 138 25.86 10.95 2.04
C ARG A 138 25.82 10.81 0.53
N ALA A 139 24.63 10.94 -0.09
CA ALA A 139 24.51 10.88 -1.53
C ALA A 139 25.34 12.00 -2.18
N PRO A 140 26.21 11.70 -3.17
CA PRO A 140 26.93 12.75 -3.87
C PRO A 140 25.92 13.68 -4.53
N VAL A 141 26.02 14.98 -4.25
CA VAL A 141 25.31 16.02 -5.00
C VAL A 141 25.97 16.08 -6.37
N SER A 142 25.52 15.24 -7.28
CA SER A 142 25.86 15.36 -8.68
C SER A 142 24.84 16.31 -9.30
N ASP A 143 25.30 17.42 -9.88
CA ASP A 143 24.48 18.28 -10.74
C ASP A 143 23.98 17.55 -11.99
N GLN A 144 24.54 16.39 -12.28
CA GLN A 144 24.02 15.38 -13.16
C GLN A 144 23.43 14.29 -12.28
N VAL A 145 22.14 14.35 -12.00
CA VAL A 145 21.35 13.18 -11.67
C VAL A 145 21.21 12.34 -12.94
N GLN A 146 22.32 11.86 -13.45
CA GLN A 146 22.34 10.59 -14.13
C GLN A 146 21.83 9.61 -13.10
N GLY A 147 20.64 9.06 -13.35
CA GLY A 147 19.97 8.19 -12.42
C GLY A 147 20.99 7.30 -11.75
N LEU A 148 21.01 7.29 -10.44
CA LEU A 148 21.83 6.32 -9.71
C LEU A 148 21.47 5.00 -10.36
N ALA A 149 22.38 4.51 -11.23
CA ALA A 149 22.16 3.24 -11.84
C ALA A 149 21.87 2.31 -10.66
N TRP A 150 20.69 1.70 -10.61
CA TRP A 150 20.31 0.82 -9.50
C TRP A 150 21.38 -0.26 -9.26
N ALA A 151 22.17 -0.59 -10.27
CA ALA A 151 23.39 -1.38 -10.19
C ALA A 151 24.38 -0.85 -9.14
N SER A 152 24.49 0.45 -8.95
CA SER A 152 25.33 1.01 -7.87
C SER A 152 24.75 0.72 -6.49
N LEU A 153 23.42 0.60 -6.38
CA LEU A 153 22.76 0.17 -5.15
C LEU A 153 22.94 -1.32 -4.87
N TRP A 154 23.12 -2.15 -5.91
CA TRP A 154 23.49 -3.55 -5.78
C TRP A 154 24.94 -3.75 -5.35
N GLN A 155 25.85 -2.89 -5.85
CA GLN A 155 27.28 -3.00 -5.64
C GLN A 155 27.77 -2.31 -4.37
N GLN A 156 27.01 -1.36 -3.83
CA GLN A 156 27.30 -0.82 -2.51
C GLN A 156 27.00 -1.90 -1.46
N ASP A 157 28.09 -2.51 -0.97
CA ASP A 157 28.01 -3.29 0.25
C ASP A 157 27.45 -2.39 1.35
N LEU A 158 26.20 -2.66 1.75
CA LEU A 158 25.58 -1.99 2.89
C LEU A 158 26.28 -2.38 4.21
N ASN A 159 27.38 -3.10 4.14
CA ASN A 159 28.25 -3.49 5.25
C ASN A 159 28.99 -2.31 5.89
N ASP A 160 28.98 -1.11 5.27
CA ASP A 160 29.52 0.12 5.88
C ASP A 160 28.48 0.89 6.72
N VAL A 161 27.28 0.38 6.89
CA VAL A 161 26.35 0.87 7.92
C VAL A 161 26.70 0.09 9.18
N ASP A 162 27.41 0.76 10.09
CA ASP A 162 27.75 0.25 11.42
C ASP A 162 26.69 -0.69 11.97
N ASP A 163 27.10 -1.89 12.33
CA ASP A 163 26.34 -3.04 12.84
C ASP A 163 25.55 -2.79 14.16
N GLU A 164 25.13 -1.57 14.45
CA GLU A 164 24.38 -1.22 15.65
C GLU A 164 22.92 -0.85 15.41
N VAL A 165 22.28 -1.31 14.32
CA VAL A 165 20.85 -1.42 14.32
C VAL A 165 20.51 -2.85 14.76
N GLU A 166 20.52 -3.07 16.06
CA GLU A 166 19.77 -4.20 16.63
C GLU A 166 18.34 -4.11 16.10
N ALA A 167 18.09 -4.83 15.00
CA ALA A 167 16.76 -5.26 14.66
C ALA A 167 16.32 -6.10 15.86
N GLU A 168 15.49 -5.51 16.73
CA GLU A 168 14.88 -6.22 17.83
C GLU A 168 14.38 -7.57 17.31
N GLY A 169 15.13 -8.61 17.72
CA GLY A 169 14.83 -10.01 17.77
C GLY A 169 13.64 -10.53 16.98
N ARG A 170 13.78 -10.66 15.67
CA ARG A 170 13.18 -11.77 14.97
C ARG A 170 14.29 -12.78 14.75
N ASP A 171 14.22 -13.90 15.48
CA ASP A 171 15.10 -15.03 15.33
C ASP A 171 15.25 -15.37 13.84
N ARG A 172 16.46 -15.18 13.29
CA ARG A 172 16.79 -15.38 11.88
C ARG A 172 16.76 -16.84 11.43
N ASP A 173 16.64 -17.78 12.38
CA ASP A 173 16.71 -19.22 12.11
C ASP A 173 15.38 -19.96 12.04
N ASP A 174 14.25 -19.34 12.42
CA ASP A 174 12.90 -19.91 12.29
C ASP A 174 12.04 -18.99 11.43
N LEU A 175 12.37 -18.86 10.14
CA LEU A 175 11.44 -18.31 9.15
C LEU A 175 10.30 -19.32 8.95
N ALA A 176 9.34 -19.27 9.87
CA ALA A 176 8.02 -19.80 9.58
C ALA A 176 7.60 -19.13 8.26
N LEU A 177 7.43 -19.94 7.22
CA LEU A 177 7.03 -19.45 5.89
C LEU A 177 5.70 -18.73 6.06
N ASP A 178 5.71 -17.40 5.99
CA ASP A 178 4.49 -16.61 5.92
C ASP A 178 4.05 -16.51 4.45
N PRO A 179 3.02 -17.28 4.03
CA PRO A 179 2.59 -17.27 2.64
C PRO A 179 2.08 -15.93 2.16
N GLU A 180 1.52 -15.09 3.05
CA GLU A 180 1.00 -13.77 2.67
C GLU A 180 2.15 -12.79 2.42
N ALA A 181 3.14 -12.76 3.29
CA ALA A 181 4.33 -11.94 3.11
C ALA A 181 5.12 -12.38 1.87
N LEU A 182 5.26 -13.68 1.65
CA LEU A 182 5.92 -14.22 0.46
C LEU A 182 5.17 -13.84 -0.82
N LEU A 183 3.84 -13.97 -0.83
CA LEU A 183 3.02 -13.58 -1.98
C LEU A 183 3.13 -12.07 -2.26
N ALA A 184 3.07 -11.24 -1.23
CA ALA A 184 3.21 -9.79 -1.37
C ALA A 184 4.55 -9.41 -2.00
N TRP A 185 5.63 -10.06 -1.57
CA TRP A 185 6.95 -9.87 -2.18
C TRP A 185 6.99 -10.38 -3.63
N MET A 186 6.52 -11.58 -3.91
CA MET A 186 6.50 -12.14 -5.28
C MET A 186 5.72 -11.26 -6.27
N GLN A 187 4.67 -10.59 -5.81
CA GLN A 187 3.84 -9.72 -6.64
C GLN A 187 4.44 -8.33 -6.84
N GLN A 188 5.11 -7.78 -5.84
CA GLN A 188 5.63 -6.41 -5.84
C GLN A 188 6.97 -6.31 -5.06
N PRO A 189 8.03 -6.96 -5.51
CA PRO A 189 9.30 -7.03 -4.77
C PRO A 189 9.90 -5.65 -4.47
N GLN A 190 9.82 -4.70 -5.41
CA GLN A 190 10.34 -3.34 -5.22
C GLN A 190 9.55 -2.58 -4.15
N LYS A 191 8.23 -2.73 -4.13
CA LYS A 191 7.38 -2.12 -3.10
C LYS A 191 7.67 -2.71 -1.72
N ALA A 192 7.83 -4.03 -1.63
CA ALA A 192 8.19 -4.71 -0.39
C ALA A 192 9.54 -4.22 0.15
N TRP A 193 10.54 -4.06 -0.75
CA TRP A 193 11.85 -3.51 -0.41
C TRP A 193 11.78 -2.07 0.12
N LEU A 194 10.99 -1.20 -0.51
CA LEU A 194 10.77 0.18 -0.05
C LEU A 194 10.04 0.21 1.29
N GLN A 195 9.02 -0.61 1.47
CA GLN A 195 8.26 -0.70 2.73
C GLN A 195 9.13 -1.19 3.89
N ALA A 196 10.03 -2.15 3.66
CA ALA A 196 11.00 -2.59 4.66
C ALA A 196 11.92 -1.44 5.15
N ARG A 197 12.08 -0.38 4.34
CA ARG A 197 12.83 0.84 4.66
C ARG A 197 11.94 1.99 5.14
N GLY A 198 10.66 1.73 5.39
CA GLY A 198 9.69 2.73 5.85
C GLY A 198 9.22 3.70 4.77
N LEU A 199 9.49 3.40 3.48
CA LEU A 199 9.04 4.22 2.35
C LEU A 199 7.73 3.64 1.79
N ARG A 200 6.71 4.49 1.62
CA ARG A 200 5.38 4.13 1.10
C ARG A 200 5.02 5.04 -0.08
N PRO A 201 5.58 4.77 -1.27
CA PRO A 201 5.29 5.57 -2.45
C PRO A 201 3.82 5.38 -2.89
N GLY A 202 3.20 6.46 -3.34
CA GLY A 202 1.84 6.43 -3.87
C GLY A 202 0.72 6.53 -2.83
N GLU A 203 1.03 6.72 -1.53
CA GLU A 203 0.03 7.03 -0.49
C GLU A 203 -0.32 8.55 -0.48
N GLY A 204 -0.29 9.20 -1.63
CA GLY A 204 -0.75 10.58 -1.80
C GLY A 204 -2.27 10.63 -1.98
N ILE A 205 -2.85 11.79 -1.70
CA ILE A 205 -4.26 12.06 -2.00
C ILE A 205 -4.39 12.11 -3.53
N GLU A 206 -5.12 11.16 -4.10
CA GLU A 206 -5.50 11.23 -5.51
C GLU A 206 -6.43 12.43 -5.72
N ALA A 207 -6.17 13.21 -6.76
CA ALA A 207 -7.05 14.30 -7.12
C ALA A 207 -8.42 13.71 -7.52
N VAL A 208 -9.48 14.19 -6.89
CA VAL A 208 -10.85 13.82 -7.28
C VAL A 208 -11.11 14.47 -8.65
N GLU A 209 -11.51 13.68 -9.62
CA GLU A 209 -11.92 14.21 -10.92
C GLU A 209 -13.19 15.03 -10.79
N ASP A 210 -13.23 16.19 -11.47
CA ASP A 210 -14.39 17.09 -11.42
C ASP A 210 -15.61 16.59 -12.23
N LEU A 211 -15.41 15.56 -13.05
CA LEU A 211 -16.43 14.96 -13.91
C LEU A 211 -16.74 13.53 -13.48
N GLU A 212 -18.01 13.18 -13.47
CA GLU A 212 -18.43 11.79 -13.29
C GLU A 212 -17.97 10.93 -14.48
N ALA A 213 -17.41 9.77 -14.20
CA ALA A 213 -16.99 8.83 -15.23
C ALA A 213 -18.21 8.35 -16.05
N LEU A 214 -18.09 8.35 -17.37
CA LEU A 214 -19.13 7.85 -18.28
C LEU A 214 -19.12 6.32 -18.40
N GLU A 215 -17.99 5.71 -18.05
CA GLU A 215 -17.78 4.27 -18.03
C GLU A 215 -16.91 3.89 -16.82
N LEU A 216 -17.02 2.64 -16.38
CA LEU A 216 -16.15 2.13 -15.32
C LEU A 216 -14.74 1.90 -15.85
N GLU A 217 -13.75 2.24 -15.04
CA GLU A 217 -12.37 1.89 -15.33
C GLU A 217 -12.13 0.37 -15.23
N GLY A 218 -11.05 -0.08 -15.86
CA GLY A 218 -10.67 -1.50 -15.83
C GLY A 218 -10.46 -2.05 -14.41
N LEU A 219 -9.91 -1.23 -13.51
CA LEU A 219 -9.72 -1.58 -12.09
C LEU A 219 -11.06 -1.67 -11.35
N GLN A 220 -11.98 -0.75 -11.58
CA GLN A 220 -13.31 -0.75 -10.94
C GLN A 220 -14.09 -2.00 -11.36
N ARG A 221 -14.13 -2.32 -12.67
CA ARG A 221 -14.75 -3.56 -13.16
C ARG A 221 -14.12 -4.81 -12.55
N TYR A 222 -12.78 -4.81 -12.39
CA TYR A 222 -12.08 -5.92 -11.74
C TYR A 222 -12.51 -6.08 -10.29
N LEU A 223 -12.56 -5.00 -9.51
CA LEU A 223 -12.92 -5.03 -8.10
C LEU A 223 -14.36 -5.52 -7.89
N LEU A 224 -15.30 -5.04 -8.73
CA LEU A 224 -16.69 -5.47 -8.67
C LEU A 224 -16.84 -6.97 -8.98
N LEU A 225 -16.21 -7.44 -10.05
CA LEU A 225 -16.25 -8.86 -10.40
C LEU A 225 -15.57 -9.75 -9.35
N ASN A 226 -14.47 -9.28 -8.76
CA ASN A 226 -13.76 -10.02 -7.72
C ASN A 226 -14.59 -10.12 -6.43
N HIS A 227 -15.25 -9.02 -6.05
CA HIS A 227 -16.14 -9.01 -4.89
C HIS A 227 -17.29 -10.01 -5.04
N GLU A 228 -17.96 -10.02 -6.18
CA GLU A 228 -19.03 -11.00 -6.47
C GLU A 228 -18.53 -12.45 -6.49
N LEU A 229 -17.31 -12.68 -6.99
CA LEU A 229 -16.70 -14.01 -6.92
C LEU A 229 -16.54 -14.47 -5.47
N GLU A 230 -16.04 -13.60 -4.60
CA GLU A 230 -15.87 -13.89 -3.19
C GLU A 230 -17.22 -14.15 -2.51
N GLU A 231 -18.23 -13.31 -2.76
CA GLU A 231 -19.57 -13.48 -2.22
C GLU A 231 -20.23 -14.77 -2.71
N GLN A 232 -20.20 -15.05 -4.00
CA GLN A 232 -20.80 -16.25 -4.54
C GLN A 232 -20.24 -17.52 -3.93
N PHE A 233 -18.91 -17.59 -3.75
CA PHE A 233 -18.27 -18.78 -3.19
C PHE A 233 -18.30 -18.83 -1.66
N ILE A 234 -18.47 -17.69 -0.99
CA ILE A 234 -18.59 -17.62 0.49
C ILE A 234 -20.03 -17.81 0.93
N LEU A 235 -20.96 -17.08 0.29
CA LEU A 235 -22.36 -16.98 0.72
C LEU A 235 -23.30 -17.83 -0.13
N GLY A 236 -22.83 -18.36 -1.28
CA GLY A 236 -23.66 -19.09 -2.23
C GLY A 236 -24.71 -18.21 -2.93
N SER A 237 -24.57 -16.89 -2.88
CA SER A 237 -25.48 -15.95 -3.51
C SER A 237 -25.14 -15.74 -4.99
N ALA A 238 -26.18 -15.52 -5.82
CA ALA A 238 -25.99 -15.11 -7.20
C ALA A 238 -25.73 -13.60 -7.27
N PRO A 239 -24.90 -13.14 -8.25
CA PRO A 239 -24.66 -11.70 -8.42
C PRO A 239 -25.95 -10.93 -8.71
N ASP A 240 -26.18 -9.86 -7.99
CA ASP A 240 -27.25 -8.87 -8.25
C ASP A 240 -26.66 -7.53 -8.67
N TRP A 241 -26.31 -7.42 -9.96
CA TRP A 241 -25.75 -6.21 -10.54
C TRP A 241 -26.68 -5.00 -10.49
N THR A 242 -27.99 -5.23 -10.40
CA THR A 242 -28.99 -4.16 -10.49
C THR A 242 -29.25 -3.49 -9.17
N THR A 243 -29.49 -4.25 -8.12
CA THR A 243 -29.88 -3.70 -6.81
C THR A 243 -28.70 -3.27 -5.97
N SER A 244 -27.64 -4.11 -5.88
CA SER A 244 -26.50 -3.80 -5.03
C SER A 244 -25.65 -2.65 -5.57
N LEU A 245 -25.37 -2.61 -6.87
CA LEU A 245 -24.53 -1.58 -7.47
C LEU A 245 -25.24 -0.23 -7.67
N ALA A 246 -26.54 -0.24 -8.03
CA ALA A 246 -27.30 0.99 -8.16
C ALA A 246 -27.42 1.76 -6.83
N GLY A 247 -27.56 1.04 -5.72
CA GLY A 247 -27.63 1.65 -4.39
C GLY A 247 -26.32 2.22 -3.87
N GLN A 248 -25.20 1.76 -4.40
CA GLN A 248 -23.84 2.19 -3.99
C GLN A 248 -23.33 3.42 -4.77
N GLY A 249 -24.02 3.84 -5.84
CA GLY A 249 -23.57 4.96 -6.65
C GLY A 249 -22.25 4.70 -7.43
N VAL A 250 -21.89 3.42 -7.64
CA VAL A 250 -20.64 3.04 -8.31
C VAL A 250 -20.78 3.07 -9.83
N LEU A 251 -21.99 2.83 -10.34
CA LEU A 251 -22.27 2.81 -11.78
C LEU A 251 -22.42 4.24 -12.34
N PRO A 252 -21.98 4.47 -13.59
CA PRO A 252 -22.25 5.72 -14.29
C PRO A 252 -23.74 6.06 -14.32
N ALA A 253 -24.06 7.33 -14.53
CA ALA A 253 -25.46 7.77 -14.57
C ALA A 253 -26.20 7.33 -15.85
N GLY A 254 -27.50 7.11 -15.75
CA GLY A 254 -28.40 6.91 -16.89
C GLY A 254 -28.13 5.66 -17.72
N ALA A 255 -28.03 5.80 -19.04
CA ALA A 255 -27.82 4.70 -19.97
C ALA A 255 -26.44 4.03 -19.78
N GLY A 256 -25.44 4.73 -19.27
CA GLY A 256 -24.12 4.18 -18.97
C GLY A 256 -24.19 3.04 -17.94
N ALA A 257 -25.05 3.17 -16.93
CA ALA A 257 -25.25 2.11 -15.95
C ALA A 257 -25.73 0.77 -16.59
N ALA A 258 -26.68 0.87 -17.52
CA ALA A 258 -27.21 -0.34 -18.19
C ALA A 258 -26.15 -1.04 -19.04
N LEU A 259 -25.33 -0.26 -19.77
CA LEU A 259 -24.23 -0.79 -20.58
C LEU A 259 -23.16 -1.48 -19.71
N GLU A 260 -22.78 -0.86 -18.61
CA GLU A 260 -21.80 -1.43 -17.67
C GLU A 260 -22.33 -2.69 -16.98
N GLN A 261 -23.59 -2.71 -16.60
CA GLN A 261 -24.22 -3.90 -16.03
C GLN A 261 -24.22 -5.06 -17.04
N GLU A 262 -24.53 -4.79 -18.31
CA GLU A 262 -24.48 -5.80 -19.37
C GLU A 262 -23.05 -6.34 -19.59
N GLU A 263 -22.05 -5.46 -19.62
CA GLU A 263 -20.64 -5.85 -19.75
C GLU A 263 -20.17 -6.70 -18.57
N LEU A 264 -20.49 -6.31 -17.33
CA LEU A 264 -20.18 -7.08 -16.12
C LEU A 264 -20.86 -8.46 -16.17
N GLN A 265 -22.13 -8.53 -16.57
CA GLN A 265 -22.88 -9.77 -16.69
C GLN A 265 -22.27 -10.69 -17.74
N GLN A 266 -21.87 -10.17 -18.89
CA GLN A 266 -21.23 -10.95 -19.95
C GLN A 266 -19.87 -11.52 -19.47
N ARG A 267 -19.05 -10.72 -18.79
CA ARG A 267 -17.78 -11.17 -18.22
C ARG A 267 -17.97 -12.24 -17.16
N TRP A 268 -18.94 -12.02 -16.28
CA TRP A 268 -19.30 -13.00 -15.25
C TRP A 268 -19.72 -14.34 -15.84
N GLN A 269 -20.64 -14.34 -16.81
CA GLN A 269 -21.09 -15.55 -17.49
C GLN A 269 -19.95 -16.26 -18.23
N ALA A 270 -19.00 -15.51 -18.79
CA ALA A 270 -17.83 -16.08 -19.44
C ALA A 270 -16.93 -16.84 -18.44
N LEU A 271 -16.69 -16.25 -17.26
CA LEU A 271 -15.97 -16.92 -16.19
C LEU A 271 -16.69 -18.16 -15.69
N GLN A 272 -18.00 -18.06 -15.45
CA GLN A 272 -18.81 -19.20 -15.00
C GLN A 272 -18.78 -20.35 -16.01
N ARG A 273 -18.94 -20.08 -17.31
CA ARG A 273 -18.86 -21.10 -18.36
C ARG A 273 -17.51 -21.79 -18.38
N GLN A 274 -16.43 -21.02 -18.24
CA GLN A 274 -15.07 -21.56 -18.21
C GLN A 274 -14.85 -22.45 -16.99
N LEU A 275 -15.28 -21.99 -15.80
CA LEU A 275 -15.18 -22.80 -14.57
C LEU A 275 -16.04 -24.07 -14.66
N ALA A 276 -17.28 -23.97 -15.16
CA ALA A 276 -18.15 -25.11 -15.34
C ALA A 276 -17.57 -26.17 -16.29
N SER A 277 -16.76 -25.74 -17.28
CA SER A 277 -16.06 -26.68 -18.18
C SER A 277 -14.98 -27.50 -17.48
N LEU A 278 -14.46 -27.06 -16.36
CA LEU A 278 -13.49 -27.76 -15.52
C LEU A 278 -14.20 -28.71 -14.51
N GLY A 279 -15.46 -28.42 -14.18
CA GLY A 279 -16.28 -29.20 -13.25
C GLY A 279 -17.02 -28.30 -12.23
N PRO A 280 -17.78 -28.94 -11.31
CA PRO A 280 -18.51 -28.19 -10.29
C PRO A 280 -17.56 -27.41 -9.40
N CYS A 281 -17.90 -26.13 -9.13
CA CYS A 281 -17.12 -25.28 -8.26
C CYS A 281 -17.40 -25.59 -6.79
N ARG A 282 -16.34 -25.59 -5.98
CA ARG A 282 -16.40 -25.71 -4.52
C ARG A 282 -15.30 -24.89 -3.87
N ARG A 283 -15.54 -24.42 -2.66
CA ARG A 283 -14.55 -23.77 -1.83
C ARG A 283 -14.10 -24.71 -0.72
N GLU A 284 -12.81 -24.81 -0.55
CA GLU A 284 -12.20 -25.54 0.55
C GLU A 284 -11.25 -24.59 1.30
N VAL A 285 -11.03 -24.87 2.56
CA VAL A 285 -10.13 -24.08 3.43
C VAL A 285 -9.09 -25.03 4.04
N PRO A 286 -8.15 -25.55 3.24
CA PRO A 286 -7.06 -26.35 3.79
C PRO A 286 -6.15 -25.51 4.70
N VAL A 287 -5.45 -26.17 5.59
CA VAL A 287 -4.37 -25.59 6.37
C VAL A 287 -3.08 -25.75 5.56
N LEU A 288 -2.50 -24.65 5.11
CA LEU A 288 -1.27 -24.62 4.32
C LEU A 288 -0.22 -23.78 5.05
N ALA A 289 0.97 -24.32 5.26
CA ALA A 289 2.01 -23.69 6.08
C ALA A 289 1.48 -23.22 7.46
N GLY A 290 0.62 -24.01 8.09
CA GLY A 290 0.04 -23.70 9.40
C GLY A 290 -1.12 -22.69 9.39
N LEU A 291 -1.51 -22.12 8.25
CA LEU A 291 -2.57 -21.12 8.12
C LEU A 291 -3.76 -21.64 7.33
N PRO A 292 -5.01 -21.34 7.72
CA PRO A 292 -6.19 -21.67 6.93
C PRO A 292 -6.25 -20.77 5.68
N MET A 293 -6.21 -21.40 4.50
CA MET A 293 -6.20 -20.68 3.22
C MET A 293 -7.43 -21.05 2.39
N PRO A 294 -8.34 -20.10 2.11
CA PRO A 294 -9.51 -20.37 1.27
C PRO A 294 -9.10 -20.52 -0.18
N LEU A 295 -9.38 -21.68 -0.76
CA LEU A 295 -9.07 -22.02 -2.14
C LEU A 295 -10.33 -22.41 -2.92
N LEU A 296 -10.33 -22.08 -4.22
CA LEU A 296 -11.38 -22.45 -5.15
C LEU A 296 -10.96 -23.68 -5.95
N TYR A 297 -11.88 -24.60 -6.09
CA TYR A 297 -11.75 -25.77 -6.94
C TYR A 297 -12.87 -25.81 -7.98
N ALA A 298 -12.53 -26.25 -9.19
CA ALA A 298 -13.49 -26.58 -10.24
C ALA A 298 -13.22 -28.03 -10.68
N GLY A 299 -14.13 -28.96 -10.36
CA GLY A 299 -13.86 -30.39 -10.45
C GLY A 299 -12.65 -30.79 -9.60
N ASP A 300 -11.70 -31.50 -10.22
CA ASP A 300 -10.45 -31.92 -9.59
C ASP A 300 -9.27 -30.97 -9.84
N THR A 301 -9.56 -29.72 -10.20
CA THR A 301 -8.54 -28.68 -10.44
C THR A 301 -8.65 -27.56 -9.41
N GLN A 302 -7.57 -27.20 -8.73
CA GLN A 302 -7.52 -25.96 -7.96
C GLN A 302 -7.41 -24.78 -8.94
N VAL A 303 -8.19 -23.72 -8.73
CA VAL A 303 -8.29 -22.62 -9.71
C VAL A 303 -8.07 -21.27 -9.05
N VAL A 304 -7.18 -20.48 -9.64
CA VAL A 304 -7.10 -19.03 -9.38
C VAL A 304 -7.87 -18.31 -10.48
N VAL A 305 -8.87 -17.54 -10.10
CA VAL A 305 -9.68 -16.77 -11.04
C VAL A 305 -9.23 -15.33 -11.04
N GLN A 306 -8.90 -14.82 -12.23
CA GLN A 306 -8.59 -13.42 -12.48
C GLN A 306 -9.73 -12.84 -13.36
N PRO A 307 -10.63 -12.02 -12.80
CA PRO A 307 -11.75 -11.46 -13.55
C PRO A 307 -11.36 -10.55 -14.73
N GLY A 308 -10.15 -9.99 -14.69
CA GLY A 308 -9.56 -9.21 -15.77
C GLY A 308 -8.61 -10.02 -16.66
N MET A 309 -7.73 -9.30 -17.34
CA MET A 309 -6.63 -9.91 -18.09
C MET A 309 -5.64 -10.61 -17.16
N LEU A 310 -4.92 -11.60 -17.69
CA LEU A 310 -3.89 -12.29 -16.93
C LEU A 310 -2.81 -11.30 -16.47
N THR A 311 -2.57 -11.25 -15.17
CA THR A 311 -1.54 -10.40 -14.56
C THR A 311 -0.42 -11.25 -13.95
N ALA A 312 0.78 -10.66 -13.83
CA ALA A 312 1.88 -11.30 -13.09
C ALA A 312 1.45 -11.67 -11.66
N ALA A 313 0.69 -10.80 -11.00
CA ALA A 313 0.20 -11.03 -9.65
C ALA A 313 -0.70 -12.28 -9.53
N ALA A 314 -1.58 -12.49 -10.49
CA ALA A 314 -2.44 -13.69 -10.53
C ALA A 314 -1.63 -14.96 -10.78
N VAL A 315 -0.60 -14.88 -11.63
CA VAL A 315 0.32 -15.99 -11.89
C VAL A 315 1.11 -16.37 -10.64
N MET A 316 1.68 -15.37 -9.95
CA MET A 316 2.41 -15.61 -8.71
C MET A 316 1.54 -16.21 -7.61
N ARG A 317 0.30 -15.72 -7.46
CA ARG A 317 -0.68 -16.30 -6.55
C ARG A 317 -0.97 -17.76 -6.88
N GLY A 318 -1.24 -18.06 -8.16
CA GLY A 318 -1.52 -19.43 -8.60
C GLY A 318 -0.35 -20.37 -8.35
N TRP A 319 0.87 -19.90 -8.66
CA TRP A 319 2.09 -20.66 -8.45
C TRP A 319 2.34 -20.95 -6.97
N LEU A 320 2.25 -19.95 -6.10
CA LEU A 320 2.45 -20.15 -4.66
C LEU A 320 1.42 -21.09 -4.06
N GLN A 321 0.13 -20.93 -4.39
CA GLN A 321 -0.92 -21.84 -3.93
C GLN A 321 -0.68 -23.28 -4.41
N HIS A 322 -0.23 -23.45 -5.66
CA HIS A 322 0.13 -24.74 -6.21
C HIS A 322 1.28 -25.39 -5.42
N LEU A 323 2.35 -24.66 -5.16
CA LEU A 323 3.50 -25.17 -4.39
C LEU A 323 3.11 -25.56 -2.95
N LEU A 324 2.30 -24.72 -2.29
CA LEU A 324 1.83 -25.00 -0.92
C LEU A 324 0.98 -26.28 -0.88
N LEU A 325 0.07 -26.46 -1.85
CA LEU A 325 -0.73 -27.68 -1.95
C LEU A 325 0.13 -28.94 -2.21
N CYS A 326 1.15 -28.82 -3.06
CA CYS A 326 2.08 -29.92 -3.32
C CYS A 326 2.93 -30.26 -2.10
N ALA A 327 3.41 -29.25 -1.37
CA ALA A 327 4.24 -29.43 -0.19
C ALA A 327 3.47 -30.15 0.95
N GLU A 328 2.20 -29.83 1.11
CA GLU A 328 1.33 -30.50 2.12
C GLU A 328 0.74 -31.83 1.62
N GLY A 329 1.10 -32.28 0.42
CA GLY A 329 0.55 -33.50 -0.18
C GLY A 329 -0.94 -33.43 -0.50
N LEU A 330 -1.49 -32.24 -0.61
CA LEU A 330 -2.91 -31.95 -0.92
C LEU A 330 -3.15 -31.55 -2.38
N ALA A 331 -2.16 -31.74 -3.25
CA ALA A 331 -2.28 -31.36 -4.65
C ALA A 331 -3.43 -32.13 -5.35
N PRO A 332 -4.35 -31.41 -6.03
CA PRO A 332 -5.45 -32.07 -6.73
C PRO A 332 -4.96 -32.88 -7.93
N ALA A 333 -5.68 -33.95 -8.28
CA ALA A 333 -5.29 -34.89 -9.33
C ALA A 333 -5.09 -34.21 -10.70
N ALA A 334 -5.90 -33.21 -11.02
CA ALA A 334 -5.80 -32.44 -12.26
C ALA A 334 -4.82 -31.22 -12.14
N GLY A 335 -4.19 -31.03 -10.96
CA GLY A 335 -3.27 -29.95 -10.69
C GLY A 335 -3.95 -28.61 -10.43
N SER A 336 -3.22 -27.53 -10.70
CA SER A 336 -3.71 -26.16 -10.51
C SER A 336 -3.79 -25.40 -11.83
N ALA A 337 -4.69 -24.41 -11.91
CA ALA A 337 -4.87 -23.59 -13.10
C ALA A 337 -5.15 -22.13 -12.78
N VAL A 338 -4.79 -21.24 -13.72
CA VAL A 338 -5.18 -19.82 -13.68
C VAL A 338 -6.15 -19.56 -14.81
N VAL A 339 -7.36 -19.10 -14.47
CA VAL A 339 -8.40 -18.70 -15.39
C VAL A 339 -8.47 -17.18 -15.42
N ALA A 340 -8.40 -16.60 -16.61
CA ALA A 340 -8.48 -15.16 -16.80
C ALA A 340 -9.24 -14.83 -18.10
N ARG A 341 -9.52 -13.52 -18.31
CA ARG A 341 -10.11 -13.03 -19.55
C ARG A 341 -9.20 -13.34 -20.74
N SER A 342 -9.80 -13.80 -21.83
CA SER A 342 -9.09 -14.06 -23.08
C SER A 342 -9.00 -12.82 -23.95
N THR A 343 -7.86 -12.66 -24.66
CA THR A 343 -7.71 -11.68 -25.74
C THR A 343 -8.10 -12.24 -27.10
N ARG A 344 -8.20 -13.56 -27.20
CA ARG A 344 -8.42 -14.26 -28.49
C ARG A 344 -9.88 -14.62 -28.71
N VAL A 345 -10.60 -14.84 -27.62
CA VAL A 345 -12.02 -15.24 -27.62
C VAL A 345 -12.77 -14.27 -26.73
N ALA A 346 -13.97 -13.84 -27.13
CA ALA A 346 -14.85 -13.07 -26.26
C ALA A 346 -15.25 -13.94 -25.06
N GLY A 347 -14.48 -13.89 -23.97
CA GLY A 347 -14.73 -14.71 -22.80
C GLY A 347 -13.54 -14.88 -21.86
N ALA A 348 -13.53 -16.00 -21.18
CA ALA A 348 -12.44 -16.43 -20.28
C ALA A 348 -11.82 -17.74 -20.79
N GLU A 349 -10.55 -17.94 -20.49
CA GLU A 349 -9.82 -19.17 -20.83
C GLU A 349 -8.88 -19.58 -19.69
N VAL A 350 -8.46 -20.85 -19.70
CA VAL A 350 -7.36 -21.33 -18.87
C VAL A 350 -6.06 -20.90 -19.52
N HIS A 351 -5.37 -19.97 -18.87
CA HIS A 351 -4.09 -19.43 -19.39
C HIS A 351 -2.89 -20.28 -19.01
N LEU A 352 -2.88 -20.80 -17.78
CA LEU A 352 -1.78 -21.56 -17.21
C LEU A 352 -2.33 -22.79 -16.48
N ARG A 353 -1.60 -23.90 -16.58
CA ARG A 353 -1.91 -25.14 -15.86
C ARG A 353 -0.63 -25.83 -15.41
N TRP A 354 -0.60 -26.25 -14.14
CA TRP A 354 0.51 -27.00 -13.54
C TRP A 354 0.04 -28.38 -13.09
N SER A 355 0.88 -29.38 -13.30
CA SER A 355 0.68 -30.73 -12.75
C SER A 355 1.21 -30.78 -11.32
N ALA A 356 0.67 -31.69 -10.52
CA ALA A 356 1.18 -31.92 -9.16
C ALA A 356 2.68 -32.25 -9.19
N LEU A 357 3.42 -31.62 -8.26
CA LEU A 357 4.84 -31.84 -8.01
C LEU A 357 5.03 -32.81 -6.86
N PRO A 358 6.17 -33.54 -6.83
CA PRO A 358 6.59 -34.26 -5.63
C PRO A 358 6.75 -33.28 -4.45
N THR A 359 6.36 -33.72 -3.25
CA THR A 359 6.41 -32.90 -2.02
C THR A 359 7.79 -32.29 -1.79
N ALA A 360 8.85 -33.09 -1.88
CA ALA A 360 10.23 -32.63 -1.67
C ALA A 360 10.66 -31.56 -2.68
N GLU A 361 10.19 -31.63 -3.92
CA GLU A 361 10.46 -30.63 -4.94
C GLU A 361 9.71 -29.32 -4.65
N ALA A 362 8.45 -29.41 -4.26
CA ALA A 362 7.65 -28.25 -3.87
C ALA A 362 8.22 -27.54 -2.64
N GLU A 363 8.61 -28.29 -1.61
CA GLU A 363 9.28 -27.75 -0.42
C GLU A 363 10.60 -27.03 -0.78
N HIS A 364 11.42 -27.65 -1.60
CA HIS A 364 12.68 -27.05 -2.07
C HIS A 364 12.43 -25.73 -2.80
N GLN A 365 11.40 -25.67 -3.69
CA GLN A 365 11.09 -24.45 -4.42
C GLN A 365 10.51 -23.36 -3.49
N LEU A 366 9.70 -23.71 -2.50
CA LEU A 366 9.22 -22.78 -1.47
C LEU A 366 10.38 -22.18 -0.66
N GLN A 367 11.34 -23.02 -0.25
CA GLN A 367 12.54 -22.57 0.45
C GLN A 367 13.40 -21.63 -0.42
N GLN A 368 13.54 -21.93 -1.71
CA GLN A 368 14.23 -21.03 -2.63
C GLN A 368 13.52 -19.67 -2.74
N LEU A 369 12.20 -19.67 -2.92
CA LEU A 369 11.43 -18.43 -2.99
C LEU A 369 11.51 -17.62 -1.68
N ALA A 370 11.47 -18.28 -0.52
CA ALA A 370 11.64 -17.63 0.77
C ALA A 370 13.02 -16.96 0.90
N ARG A 371 14.09 -17.64 0.49
CA ARG A 371 15.44 -17.07 0.46
C ARG A 371 15.55 -15.87 -0.51
N LEU A 372 14.95 -15.98 -1.69
CA LEU A 372 14.91 -14.88 -2.66
C LEU A 372 14.13 -13.68 -2.10
N ALA A 373 13.02 -13.93 -1.39
CA ALA A 373 12.25 -12.87 -0.74
C ALA A 373 13.07 -12.17 0.35
N GLN A 374 13.79 -12.92 1.17
CA GLN A 374 14.68 -12.36 2.19
C GLN A 374 15.76 -11.49 1.56
N GLN A 375 16.47 -11.99 0.55
CA GLN A 375 17.45 -11.21 -0.20
C GLN A 375 16.85 -9.98 -0.87
N GLY A 376 15.61 -10.10 -1.40
CA GLY A 376 14.88 -9.02 -2.02
C GLY A 376 14.38 -7.96 -1.04
N LEU A 377 14.33 -8.24 0.27
CA LEU A 377 14.11 -7.23 1.31
C LEU A 377 15.42 -6.49 1.68
N GLU A 378 16.56 -7.15 1.54
CA GLU A 378 17.88 -6.53 1.77
C GLU A 378 18.34 -5.71 0.57
N ARG A 379 18.10 -6.18 -0.65
CA ARG A 379 18.48 -5.54 -1.92
C ARG A 379 17.28 -5.40 -2.84
N CYS A 380 17.18 -4.27 -3.54
CA CYS A 380 16.10 -4.06 -4.51
C CYS A 380 16.13 -5.13 -5.60
N TRP A 381 15.01 -5.82 -5.81
CA TRP A 381 14.92 -6.85 -6.85
C TRP A 381 15.01 -6.24 -8.24
N PRO A 382 15.87 -6.78 -9.14
CA PRO A 382 16.19 -6.15 -10.42
C PRO A 382 15.08 -6.24 -11.47
N VAL A 383 14.12 -7.15 -11.28
CA VAL A 383 13.11 -7.44 -12.30
C VAL A 383 11.79 -6.79 -11.93
N PRO A 384 11.29 -5.80 -12.72
CA PRO A 384 9.94 -5.27 -12.56
C PRO A 384 8.90 -6.37 -12.79
N PRO A 385 7.89 -6.53 -11.92
CA PRO A 385 7.02 -7.71 -11.96
C PRO A 385 6.15 -7.80 -13.21
N LYS A 386 5.61 -6.68 -13.71
CA LYS A 386 4.75 -6.71 -14.92
C LYS A 386 5.59 -6.89 -16.18
N SER A 387 6.58 -6.05 -16.38
CA SER A 387 7.45 -6.05 -17.58
C SER A 387 8.27 -7.32 -17.65
N GLY A 388 8.86 -7.77 -16.54
CA GLY A 388 9.63 -9.02 -16.49
C GLY A 388 8.78 -10.23 -16.83
N TRP A 389 7.56 -10.34 -16.27
CA TRP A 389 6.64 -11.41 -16.63
C TRP A 389 6.27 -11.39 -18.10
N GLN A 390 5.91 -10.24 -18.67
CA GLN A 390 5.53 -10.12 -20.07
C GLN A 390 6.68 -10.54 -21.00
N MET A 391 7.91 -10.12 -20.67
CA MET A 391 9.10 -10.52 -21.41
C MET A 391 9.25 -12.05 -21.44
N VAL A 392 9.29 -12.69 -20.28
CA VAL A 392 9.57 -14.12 -20.15
C VAL A 392 8.43 -14.96 -20.73
N ALA A 393 7.17 -14.58 -20.49
CA ALA A 393 6.00 -15.24 -21.03
C ALA A 393 5.91 -15.15 -22.57
N LYS A 394 6.34 -14.01 -23.13
CA LYS A 394 6.39 -13.81 -24.58
C LYS A 394 7.51 -14.59 -25.22
N ASP A 395 8.71 -14.49 -24.64
CA ASP A 395 9.89 -15.16 -25.17
C ASP A 395 9.72 -16.68 -25.22
N ARG A 396 9.06 -17.26 -24.23
CA ARG A 396 8.67 -18.67 -24.25
C ARG A 396 7.79 -19.04 -25.45
N ARG A 397 6.81 -18.17 -25.82
CA ARG A 397 5.88 -18.44 -26.93
C ARG A 397 6.52 -18.16 -28.29
N LYS A 398 7.37 -17.14 -28.33
CA LYS A 398 8.05 -16.63 -29.52
C LYS A 398 9.45 -16.16 -29.14
N PRO A 399 10.45 -17.04 -29.25
CA PRO A 399 11.82 -16.71 -28.89
C PRO A 399 12.33 -15.43 -29.59
N GLY A 400 12.93 -14.52 -28.83
CA GLY A 400 13.45 -13.25 -29.29
C GLY A 400 12.45 -12.07 -29.34
N GLU A 401 11.14 -12.31 -29.15
CA GLU A 401 10.15 -11.22 -29.09
C GLU A 401 9.93 -10.67 -27.66
N GLY A 402 10.47 -11.31 -26.63
CA GLY A 402 10.32 -10.90 -25.22
C GLY A 402 10.75 -9.47 -24.94
N PRO A 403 11.94 -9.01 -25.39
CA PRO A 403 12.41 -7.64 -25.16
C PRO A 403 11.47 -6.56 -25.70
N GLN A 404 10.76 -6.81 -26.78
CA GLN A 404 9.78 -5.86 -27.34
C GLN A 404 8.57 -5.69 -26.41
N ASP A 405 8.05 -6.80 -25.87
CA ASP A 405 6.93 -6.76 -24.92
C ASP A 405 7.37 -6.12 -23.59
N PHE A 406 8.62 -6.33 -23.15
CA PHE A 406 9.19 -5.63 -22.00
C PHE A 406 9.15 -4.10 -22.20
N ARG A 407 9.70 -3.59 -23.31
CA ARG A 407 9.73 -2.14 -23.60
C ARG A 407 8.35 -1.52 -23.57
N LYS A 408 7.37 -2.19 -24.18
CA LYS A 408 5.99 -1.72 -24.21
C LYS A 408 5.38 -1.63 -22.83
N THR A 409 5.60 -2.64 -21.98
CA THR A 409 5.03 -2.68 -20.63
C THR A 409 5.77 -1.73 -19.70
N TRP A 410 7.10 -1.56 -19.91
CA TRP A 410 7.91 -0.66 -19.10
C TRP A 410 7.54 0.81 -19.22
N GLN A 411 7.00 1.24 -20.36
CA GLN A 411 6.51 2.62 -20.52
C GLN A 411 5.49 3.00 -19.45
N ASP A 412 4.58 2.09 -19.10
CA ASP A 412 3.57 2.33 -18.08
C ASP A 412 4.08 1.97 -16.68
N GLU A 413 4.76 0.82 -16.54
CA GLU A 413 5.24 0.36 -15.23
C GLU A 413 6.36 1.24 -14.67
N GLY A 414 7.31 1.66 -15.52
CA GLY A 414 8.42 2.53 -15.14
C GLY A 414 7.99 3.94 -14.71
N ALA A 415 6.82 4.40 -15.16
CA ALA A 415 6.26 5.67 -14.75
C ALA A 415 5.66 5.66 -13.32
N THR A 416 5.52 4.47 -12.70
CA THR A 416 4.97 4.38 -11.35
C THR A 416 5.94 4.91 -10.30
N PRO A 417 5.46 5.56 -9.21
CA PRO A 417 6.33 6.09 -8.15
C PRO A 417 7.26 5.04 -7.53
N VAL A 418 6.81 3.78 -7.42
CA VAL A 418 7.62 2.67 -6.92
C VAL A 418 8.83 2.42 -7.80
N MET A 419 8.62 2.33 -9.13
CA MET A 419 9.71 2.05 -10.08
C MET A 419 10.66 3.23 -10.21
N GLN A 420 10.13 4.46 -10.22
CA GLN A 420 10.95 5.67 -10.25
C GLN A 420 11.88 5.79 -9.03
N LEU A 421 11.40 5.41 -7.84
CA LEU A 421 12.23 5.40 -6.63
C LEU A 421 13.29 4.30 -6.64
N CYS A 422 12.99 3.14 -7.24
CA CYS A 422 13.93 2.01 -7.28
C CYS A 422 14.96 2.13 -8.39
N PHE A 423 14.54 2.59 -9.57
CA PHE A 423 15.35 2.53 -10.79
C PHE A 423 15.70 3.90 -11.37
N GLY A 424 15.08 4.97 -10.86
CA GLY A 424 15.24 6.33 -11.40
C GLY A 424 14.15 6.69 -12.41
N THR A 425 14.02 8.00 -12.68
CA THR A 425 12.94 8.55 -13.53
C THR A 425 13.20 8.40 -15.03
N GLU A 426 14.45 8.19 -15.45
CA GLU A 426 14.88 8.22 -16.85
C GLU A 426 15.54 6.92 -17.33
N ILE A 427 15.46 5.84 -16.56
CA ILE A 427 16.08 4.59 -16.97
C ILE A 427 15.38 3.99 -18.18
N ALA A 428 16.15 3.79 -19.27
CA ALA A 428 15.65 3.13 -20.46
C ALA A 428 15.45 1.63 -20.24
N ALA A 429 14.47 1.05 -20.93
CA ALA A 429 14.21 -0.39 -20.86
C ALA A 429 15.44 -1.26 -21.17
N GLU A 430 16.26 -0.82 -22.14
CA GLU A 430 17.49 -1.50 -22.56
C GLU A 430 18.52 -1.53 -21.44
N GLN A 431 18.72 -0.40 -20.77
CA GLN A 431 19.65 -0.30 -19.64
C GLN A 431 19.29 -1.26 -18.52
N LEU A 432 17.98 -1.36 -18.20
CA LEU A 432 17.51 -2.26 -17.16
C LEU A 432 17.67 -3.74 -17.56
N MET A 433 17.42 -4.10 -18.83
CA MET A 433 17.58 -5.46 -19.32
C MET A 433 19.06 -5.89 -19.42
N ASP A 434 19.98 -4.93 -19.64
CA ASP A 434 21.43 -5.16 -19.74
C ASP A 434 22.11 -5.23 -18.36
N GLU A 435 21.39 -4.86 -17.30
CA GLU A 435 21.95 -4.86 -15.95
C GLU A 435 22.27 -6.27 -15.44
N ALA A 436 23.40 -6.36 -14.73
CA ALA A 436 23.79 -7.60 -14.07
C ALA A 436 22.72 -8.07 -13.09
N GLY A 437 22.29 -9.33 -13.18
CA GLY A 437 21.26 -9.92 -12.34
C GLY A 437 19.83 -9.80 -12.87
N PHE A 438 19.55 -9.00 -13.90
CA PHE A 438 18.20 -8.95 -14.48
C PHE A 438 17.80 -10.30 -15.10
N GLN A 439 18.64 -10.86 -15.96
CA GLN A 439 18.37 -12.15 -16.61
C GLN A 439 18.36 -13.29 -15.57
N GLU A 440 19.27 -13.28 -14.63
CA GLU A 440 19.31 -14.23 -13.52
C GLU A 440 18.05 -14.11 -12.66
N GLY A 441 17.63 -12.89 -12.32
CA GLY A 441 16.41 -12.63 -11.57
C GLY A 441 15.15 -13.12 -12.28
N CYS A 442 15.05 -12.94 -13.60
CA CYS A 442 13.97 -13.50 -14.40
C CYS A 442 13.97 -15.05 -14.33
N GLN A 443 15.15 -15.67 -14.44
CA GLN A 443 15.28 -17.12 -14.39
C GLN A 443 14.92 -17.69 -13.00
N LEU A 444 15.38 -17.05 -11.94
CA LEU A 444 15.12 -17.48 -10.57
C LEU A 444 13.63 -17.37 -10.19
N LEU A 445 12.96 -16.28 -10.59
CA LEU A 445 11.58 -16.03 -10.20
C LEU A 445 10.57 -16.75 -11.11
N TYR A 446 10.77 -16.71 -12.43
CA TYR A 446 9.80 -17.23 -13.40
C TYR A 446 10.19 -18.59 -13.98
N GLY A 447 11.47 -18.96 -13.96
CA GLY A 447 11.95 -20.20 -14.54
C GLY A 447 11.25 -21.45 -14.00
N PRO A 448 11.20 -21.65 -12.67
CA PRO A 448 10.57 -22.84 -12.08
C PRO A 448 9.10 -22.99 -12.47
N LEU A 449 8.31 -21.91 -12.36
CA LEU A 449 6.88 -21.96 -12.72
C LEU A 449 6.66 -22.24 -14.21
N LEU A 450 7.55 -21.74 -15.10
CA LEU A 450 7.44 -21.96 -16.53
C LEU A 450 7.89 -23.37 -16.96
N ALA A 451 8.86 -23.95 -16.26
CA ALA A 451 9.31 -25.31 -16.50
C ALA A 451 8.21 -26.35 -16.23
N GLN A 452 7.31 -26.08 -15.30
CA GLN A 452 6.24 -26.96 -14.87
C GLN A 452 4.92 -26.75 -15.63
N LEU A 453 4.86 -25.80 -16.57
CA LEU A 453 3.64 -25.57 -17.37
C LEU A 453 3.37 -26.74 -18.33
N ARG A 454 2.13 -27.19 -18.32
CA ARG A 454 1.56 -28.15 -19.30
C ARG A 454 1.31 -27.52 -20.66
#